data_7dd568f3ad46dd9b7997b822fbfdc120
#
_entry.id   7dd568f3ad46dd9b7997b822fbfdc120
#
_cell.length_a   1.000
_cell.length_b   1.000
_cell.length_c   1.000
_cell.angle_alpha   90.00
_cell.angle_beta   90.00
_cell.angle_gamma   90.00
#
_symmetry.space_group_name_H-M   'P 1'
#
loop_
_entity.id
_entity.type
_entity.pdbx_description
1 polymer ?
#
loop_
_entity_poly.entity_id
_entity_poly.type
_entity_poly.pdbx_seq_one_letter_code
_entity_poly.pdbx_strand_id
1 'polypeptide(L)'
;NNFELCKAVTGQNLEQALRIADHFARNPKDNPLLVTILALFNQFREIFRINYLRWLSRHKGVPFPSDTELIGILRMNNAYALGELKQTSARWDNRRVFRILGLLREYDAKSKGMNAGGAPDGELLRELLLKIFLQ
;
A
#
# COMPACT_ATOMS: atom_id res chain seq x y z
N ASN A 1 4.64 4.39 12.86
CA ASN A 1 5.37 4.82 11.67
C ASN A 1 4.70 4.28 10.40
N ASN A 2 5.19 4.69 9.25
CA ASN A 2 4.59 4.28 7.97
C ASN A 2 4.68 2.78 7.72
N PHE A 3 5.71 2.14 8.19
CA PHE A 3 5.86 0.68 8.07
C PHE A 3 4.76 -0.05 8.83
N GLU A 4 4.48 0.38 10.04
CA GLU A 4 3.42 -0.20 10.86
C GLU A 4 2.04 0.06 10.25
N LEU A 5 1.83 1.25 9.68
CA LEU A 5 0.58 1.55 9.00
C LEU A 5 0.38 0.65 7.77
N CYS A 6 1.41 0.48 6.97
CA CYS A 6 1.35 -0.42 5.80
C CYS A 6 1.02 -1.85 6.23
N LYS A 7 1.62 -2.34 7.31
CA LYS A 7 1.31 -3.67 7.84
C LYS A 7 -0.14 -3.79 8.29
N ALA A 8 -0.65 -2.77 8.98
CA ALA A 8 -2.04 -2.77 9.42
C ALA A 8 -3.00 -2.77 8.24
N VAL A 9 -2.72 -1.97 7.21
CA VAL A 9 -3.58 -1.86 6.03
C VAL A 9 -3.55 -3.16 5.22
N THR A 10 -2.37 -3.66 4.88
CA THR A 10 -2.24 -4.89 4.08
C THR A 10 -2.64 -6.14 4.84
N GLY A 11 -2.57 -6.09 6.16
CA GLY A 11 -3.09 -7.14 7.04
C GLY A 11 -4.58 -7.01 7.33
N GLN A 12 -5.23 -6.01 6.75
CA GLN A 12 -6.67 -5.75 6.88
C GLN A 12 -7.12 -5.53 8.33
N ASN A 13 -6.30 -4.84 9.10
CA ASN A 13 -6.59 -4.47 10.48
C ASN A 13 -6.99 -2.99 10.54
N LEU A 14 -8.29 -2.73 10.32
CA LEU A 14 -8.81 -1.36 10.28
C LEU A 14 -8.60 -0.61 11.60
N GLU A 15 -8.88 -1.28 12.72
CA GLU A 15 -8.74 -0.65 14.03
C GLU A 15 -7.32 -0.13 14.26
N GLN A 16 -6.33 -0.95 13.98
CA GLN A 16 -4.93 -0.57 14.13
C GLN A 16 -4.53 0.52 13.15
N ALA A 17 -5.00 0.43 11.90
CA ALA A 17 -4.72 1.46 10.89
C ALA A 17 -5.26 2.81 11.32
N LEU A 18 -6.49 2.88 11.82
CA LEU A 18 -7.10 4.12 12.29
C LEU A 18 -6.39 4.66 13.54
N ARG A 19 -5.94 3.80 14.42
CA ARG A 19 -5.19 4.20 15.60
C ARG A 19 -3.87 4.87 15.22
N ILE A 20 -3.15 4.30 14.26
CA ILE A 20 -1.91 4.89 13.75
C ILE A 20 -2.19 6.22 13.06
N ALA A 21 -3.26 6.28 12.26
CA ALA A 21 -3.65 7.51 11.57
C ALA A 21 -3.98 8.63 12.55
N ASP A 22 -4.65 8.32 13.66
CA ASP A 22 -4.93 9.28 14.71
C ASP A 22 -3.63 9.85 15.31
N HIS A 23 -2.65 8.99 15.54
CA HIS A 23 -1.35 9.42 16.02
C HIS A 23 -0.68 10.35 15.02
N PHE A 24 -0.74 10.04 13.73
CA PHE A 24 -0.18 10.88 12.68
C PHE A 24 -0.87 12.25 12.63
N ALA A 25 -2.19 12.27 12.80
CA ALA A 25 -2.97 13.51 12.79
C ALA A 25 -2.55 14.47 13.91
N ARG A 26 -2.14 13.90 15.05
CA ARG A 26 -1.67 14.70 16.20
C ARG A 26 -0.22 15.15 16.05
N ASN A 27 0.54 14.53 15.15
CA ASN A 27 1.96 14.83 14.92
C ASN A 27 2.22 15.00 13.42
N PRO A 28 1.58 15.98 12.77
CA PRO A 28 1.63 16.08 11.30
C PRO A 28 3.00 16.43 10.75
N LYS A 29 3.84 17.12 11.51
CA LYS A 29 5.19 17.47 11.05
C LYS A 29 6.08 16.25 10.93
N ASP A 30 5.93 15.30 11.84
CA ASP A 30 6.73 14.07 11.85
C ASP A 30 6.17 13.03 10.88
N ASN A 31 4.93 13.20 10.43
CA ASN A 31 4.22 12.23 9.60
C ASN A 31 3.48 12.91 8.46
N PRO A 32 4.21 13.50 7.50
CA PRO A 32 3.57 14.18 6.36
C PRO A 32 2.70 13.22 5.56
N LEU A 33 1.50 13.66 5.21
CA LEU A 33 0.53 12.85 4.48
C LEU A 33 1.10 12.31 3.16
N LEU A 34 1.81 13.15 2.42
CA LEU A 34 2.39 12.74 1.14
C LEU A 34 3.35 11.56 1.29
N VAL A 35 4.16 11.56 2.34
CA VAL A 35 5.11 10.47 2.61
C VAL A 35 4.36 9.19 2.97
N THR A 36 3.29 9.30 3.74
CA THR A 36 2.44 8.15 4.09
C THR A 36 1.78 7.55 2.86
N ILE A 37 1.21 8.39 2.00
CA ILE A 37 0.58 7.93 0.75
C ILE A 37 1.61 7.21 -0.14
N LEU A 38 2.82 7.75 -0.22
CA LEU A 38 3.88 7.15 -1.02
C LEU A 38 4.28 5.78 -0.49
N ALA A 39 4.35 5.64 0.84
CA ALA A 39 4.65 4.35 1.47
C ALA A 39 3.57 3.30 1.15
N LEU A 40 2.30 3.68 1.27
CA LEU A 40 1.18 2.81 0.92
C LEU A 40 1.20 2.45 -0.57
N PHE A 41 1.45 3.43 -1.42
CA PHE A 41 1.52 3.19 -2.87
C PHE A 41 2.61 2.19 -3.22
N ASN A 42 3.80 2.36 -2.64
CA ASN A 42 4.92 1.44 -2.89
C ASN A 42 4.57 0.02 -2.45
N GLN A 43 3.92 -0.13 -1.29
CA GLN A 43 3.53 -1.44 -0.78
C GLN A 43 2.51 -2.12 -1.70
N PHE A 44 1.45 -1.42 -2.09
CA PHE A 44 0.44 -2.00 -2.97
C PHE A 44 0.96 -2.24 -4.39
N ARG A 45 1.89 -1.40 -4.87
CA ARG A 45 2.53 -1.64 -6.15
C ARG A 45 3.32 -2.96 -6.13
N GLU A 46 4.04 -3.25 -5.07
CA GLU A 46 4.80 -4.51 -4.97
C GLU A 46 3.86 -5.70 -4.89
N ILE A 47 2.75 -5.58 -4.17
CA ILE A 47 1.71 -6.63 -4.15
C ILE A 47 1.17 -6.85 -5.57
N PHE A 48 0.85 -5.77 -6.27
CA PHE A 48 0.35 -5.84 -7.64
C PHE A 48 1.34 -6.56 -8.57
N ARG A 49 2.61 -6.19 -8.47
CA ARG A 49 3.66 -6.74 -9.33
C ARG A 49 3.84 -8.25 -9.12
N ILE A 50 3.92 -8.70 -7.88
CA ILE A 50 4.11 -10.13 -7.60
C ILE A 50 2.87 -10.94 -8.01
N ASN A 51 1.68 -10.39 -7.80
CA ASN A 51 0.44 -11.04 -8.24
C ASN A 51 0.35 -11.12 -9.76
N TYR A 52 0.83 -10.10 -10.47
CA TYR A 52 0.89 -10.12 -11.92
C TYR A 52 1.85 -11.21 -12.45
N LEU A 53 3.00 -11.35 -11.80
CA LEU A 53 3.96 -12.42 -12.17
C LEU A 53 3.36 -13.81 -11.95
N ARG A 54 2.58 -13.99 -10.86
CA ARG A 54 1.85 -15.24 -10.64
C ARG A 54 0.81 -15.49 -11.74
N TRP A 55 0.11 -14.45 -12.13
CA TRP A 55 -0.90 -14.54 -13.20
C TRP A 55 -0.26 -14.95 -14.52
N LEU A 56 0.87 -14.33 -14.87
CA LEU A 56 1.63 -14.69 -16.07
C LEU A 56 2.04 -16.17 -16.06
N SER A 57 2.50 -16.65 -14.91
CA SER A 57 2.89 -18.04 -14.76
C SER A 57 1.71 -18.99 -14.97
N ARG A 58 0.57 -18.68 -14.38
CA ARG A 58 -0.61 -19.56 -14.44
C ARG A 58 -1.30 -19.55 -15.79
N HIS A 59 -1.35 -18.39 -16.46
CA HIS A 59 -2.18 -18.21 -17.65
C HIS A 59 -1.40 -18.10 -18.94
N LYS A 60 -0.13 -17.72 -18.89
CA LYS A 60 0.70 -17.51 -20.08
C LYS A 60 1.93 -18.44 -20.12
N GLY A 61 2.09 -19.31 -19.16
CA GLY A 61 3.22 -20.24 -19.11
C GLY A 61 4.58 -19.58 -18.90
N VAL A 62 4.60 -18.34 -18.43
CA VAL A 62 5.86 -17.64 -18.11
C VAL A 62 6.39 -18.19 -16.80
N PRO A 63 7.63 -18.67 -16.74
CA PRO A 63 8.17 -19.20 -15.48
C PRO A 63 8.15 -18.14 -14.37
N PHE A 64 7.67 -18.53 -13.19
CA PHE A 64 7.69 -17.64 -12.05
C PHE A 64 9.15 -17.43 -11.59
N PRO A 65 9.59 -16.18 -11.38
CA PRO A 65 10.99 -15.92 -11.02
C PRO A 65 11.41 -16.56 -9.71
N SER A 66 12.69 -16.90 -9.60
CA SER A 66 13.26 -17.38 -8.35
C SER A 66 13.29 -16.26 -7.30
N ASP A 67 13.49 -16.61 -6.04
CA ASP A 67 13.59 -15.61 -4.97
C ASP A 67 14.72 -14.60 -5.23
N THR A 68 15.86 -15.07 -5.72
CA THR A 68 16.98 -14.20 -6.05
C THR A 68 16.60 -13.20 -7.15
N GLU A 69 15.91 -13.67 -8.18
CA GLU A 69 15.43 -12.81 -9.27
C GLU A 69 14.38 -11.83 -8.77
N LEU A 70 13.45 -12.27 -7.92
CA LEU A 70 12.41 -11.40 -7.36
C LEU A 70 13.00 -10.29 -6.50
N ILE A 71 13.98 -10.61 -5.68
CA ILE A 71 14.67 -9.61 -4.86
C ILE A 71 15.26 -8.51 -5.75
N GLY A 72 15.86 -8.88 -6.87
CA GLY A 72 16.40 -7.93 -7.83
C GLY A 72 15.33 -7.11 -8.54
N ILE A 73 14.27 -7.77 -9.02
CA ILE A 73 13.16 -7.13 -9.74
C ILE A 73 12.43 -6.13 -8.84
N LEU A 74 12.14 -6.54 -7.60
CA LEU A 74 11.37 -5.75 -6.64
C LEU A 74 12.25 -4.82 -5.80
N ARG A 75 13.56 -4.89 -5.97
CA ARG A 75 14.55 -4.10 -5.21
C ARG A 75 14.37 -4.25 -3.71
N MET A 76 14.23 -5.48 -3.28
CA MET A 76 14.03 -5.79 -1.86
C MET A 76 15.38 -5.94 -1.14
N ASN A 77 15.37 -5.74 0.17
CA ASN A 77 16.60 -5.76 0.97
C ASN A 77 17.09 -7.19 1.27
N ASN A 78 16.16 -8.15 1.39
CA ASN A 78 16.54 -9.51 1.80
C ASN A 78 15.40 -10.51 1.56
N ALA A 79 15.73 -11.79 1.75
CA ALA A 79 14.78 -12.90 1.54
C ALA A 79 13.63 -12.89 2.55
N TYR A 80 13.87 -12.39 3.76
CA TYR A 80 12.81 -12.30 4.77
C TYR A 80 11.70 -11.35 4.33
N ALA A 81 12.08 -10.17 3.85
CA ALA A 81 11.12 -9.18 3.35
C ALA A 81 10.32 -9.75 2.16
N LEU A 82 10.99 -10.50 1.28
CA LEU A 82 10.31 -11.16 0.16
C LEU A 82 9.30 -12.20 0.65
N GLY A 83 9.66 -13.00 1.66
CA GLY A 83 8.76 -13.99 2.25
C GLY A 83 7.50 -13.34 2.82
N GLU A 84 7.63 -12.21 3.50
CA GLU A 84 6.49 -11.46 4.02
C GLU A 84 5.61 -10.94 2.88
N LEU A 85 6.22 -10.40 1.82
CA LEU A 85 5.48 -9.91 0.66
C LEU A 85 4.72 -11.04 -0.03
N LYS A 86 5.32 -12.21 -0.18
CA LYS A 86 4.66 -13.37 -0.77
C LYS A 86 3.41 -13.76 0.01
N GLN A 87 3.52 -13.80 1.33
CA GLN A 87 2.38 -14.13 2.20
C GLN A 87 1.29 -13.08 2.12
N THR A 88 1.67 -11.82 2.21
CA THR A 88 0.73 -10.71 2.15
C THR A 88 0.01 -10.67 0.81
N SER A 89 0.74 -10.72 -0.28
CA SER A 89 0.18 -10.61 -1.64
C SER A 89 -0.77 -11.75 -1.98
N ALA A 90 -0.59 -12.93 -1.39
CA ALA A 90 -1.47 -14.06 -1.63
C ALA A 90 -2.90 -13.83 -1.11
N ARG A 91 -3.07 -12.88 -0.19
CA ARG A 91 -4.38 -12.51 0.36
C ARG A 91 -5.07 -11.39 -0.41
N TRP A 92 -4.43 -10.86 -1.45
CA TRP A 92 -4.93 -9.73 -2.21
C TRP A 92 -5.20 -10.10 -3.66
N ASP A 93 -6.33 -9.63 -4.17
CA ASP A 93 -6.72 -9.75 -5.59
C ASP A 93 -6.27 -8.48 -6.31
N ASN A 94 -5.64 -8.62 -7.47
CA ASN A 94 -5.16 -7.47 -8.22
C ASN A 94 -6.26 -6.51 -8.71
N ARG A 95 -7.50 -6.97 -8.84
CA ARG A 95 -8.62 -6.06 -9.14
C ARG A 95 -8.81 -5.08 -7.99
N ARG A 96 -8.78 -5.59 -6.78
CA ARG A 96 -8.89 -4.78 -5.56
C ARG A 96 -7.68 -3.86 -5.41
N VAL A 97 -6.48 -4.40 -5.61
CA VAL A 97 -5.23 -3.62 -5.52
C VAL A 97 -5.23 -2.50 -6.54
N PHE A 98 -5.70 -2.75 -7.76
CA PHE A 98 -5.79 -1.73 -8.80
C PHE A 98 -6.68 -0.57 -8.37
N ARG A 99 -7.83 -0.86 -7.76
CA ARG A 99 -8.73 0.19 -7.24
C ARG A 99 -8.07 0.98 -6.12
N ILE A 100 -7.33 0.30 -5.26
CA ILE A 100 -6.59 0.95 -4.17
C ILE A 100 -5.49 1.86 -4.71
N LEU A 101 -4.76 1.42 -5.72
CA LEU A 101 -3.75 2.27 -6.37
C LEU A 101 -4.37 3.53 -6.94
N GLY A 102 -5.58 3.42 -7.52
CA GLY A 102 -6.35 4.57 -8.00
C GLY A 102 -6.73 5.54 -6.88
N LEU A 103 -7.16 5.02 -5.74
CA LEU A 103 -7.46 5.83 -4.55
C LEU A 103 -6.22 6.56 -4.05
N LEU A 104 -5.09 5.88 -4.00
CA LEU A 104 -3.84 6.48 -3.54
C LEU A 104 -3.41 7.62 -4.47
N ARG A 105 -3.59 7.46 -5.77
CA ARG A 105 -3.33 8.53 -6.74
C ARG A 105 -4.25 9.73 -6.50
N GLU A 106 -5.53 9.47 -6.27
CA GLU A 106 -6.50 10.53 -5.98
C GLU A 106 -6.10 11.31 -4.74
N TYR A 107 -5.72 10.62 -3.67
CA TYR A 107 -5.36 11.27 -2.41
C TYR A 107 -3.97 11.89 -2.44
N ASP A 108 -3.08 11.40 -3.29
CA ASP A 108 -1.82 12.11 -3.58
C ASP A 108 -2.12 13.52 -4.08
N ALA A 109 -3.03 13.64 -5.04
CA ALA A 109 -3.44 14.94 -5.56
C ALA A 109 -4.09 15.81 -4.46
N LYS A 110 -4.95 15.21 -3.64
CA LYS A 110 -5.59 15.92 -2.53
C LYS A 110 -4.57 16.40 -1.49
N SER A 111 -3.53 15.62 -1.25
CA SER A 111 -2.46 16.03 -0.32
C SER A 111 -1.71 17.26 -0.81
N LYS A 112 -1.79 17.55 -2.10
CA LYS A 112 -1.19 18.74 -2.74
C LYS A 112 -2.21 19.87 -2.91
N GLY A 113 -3.38 19.76 -2.31
CA GLY A 113 -4.43 20.78 -2.32
C GLY A 113 -5.46 20.66 -3.43
N MET A 114 -5.36 19.65 -4.30
CA MET A 114 -6.27 19.50 -5.43
C MET A 114 -7.56 18.77 -5.00
N ASN A 115 -8.69 19.45 -5.13
CA ASN A 115 -10.02 18.92 -4.79
C ASN A 115 -10.13 18.40 -3.35
N ALA A 116 -9.35 18.99 -2.43
CA ALA A 116 -9.35 18.59 -1.02
C ALA A 116 -10.44 19.29 -0.20
N GLY A 117 -11.02 20.38 -0.72
CA GLY A 117 -12.03 21.14 0.02
C GLY A 117 -11.51 21.78 1.30
N GLY A 118 -10.20 22.00 1.41
CA GLY A 118 -9.59 22.55 2.62
C GLY A 118 -9.48 21.55 3.78
N ALA A 119 -9.73 20.26 3.55
CA ALA A 119 -9.64 19.25 4.59
C ALA A 119 -8.20 19.11 5.11
N PRO A 120 -8.00 19.04 6.44
CA PRO A 120 -6.67 18.80 6.99
C PRO A 120 -6.15 17.42 6.67
N ASP A 121 -4.82 17.25 6.70
CA ASP A 121 -4.16 15.98 6.32
C ASP A 121 -4.65 14.79 7.11
N GLY A 122 -4.88 14.95 8.41
CA GLY A 122 -5.36 13.85 9.25
C GLY A 122 -6.74 13.36 8.84
N GLU A 123 -7.60 14.27 8.42
CA GLU A 123 -8.94 13.94 7.93
C GLU A 123 -8.86 13.23 6.59
N LEU A 124 -7.99 13.70 5.69
CA LEU A 124 -7.77 13.06 4.40
C LEU A 124 -7.23 11.63 4.55
N LEU A 125 -6.30 11.42 5.48
CA LEU A 125 -5.74 10.09 5.71
C LEU A 125 -6.82 9.14 6.25
N ARG A 126 -7.60 9.59 7.22
CA ARG A 126 -8.69 8.77 7.77
C ARG A 126 -9.69 8.37 6.67
N GLU A 127 -10.08 9.34 5.85
CA GLU A 127 -11.01 9.11 4.74
C GLU A 127 -10.44 8.11 3.74
N LEU A 128 -9.17 8.27 3.37
CA LEU A 128 -8.47 7.34 2.47
C LEU A 128 -8.47 5.92 3.02
N LEU A 129 -8.11 5.76 4.29
CA LEU A 129 -8.06 4.43 4.91
C LEU A 129 -9.42 3.75 4.91
N LEU A 130 -10.48 4.48 5.27
CA LEU A 130 -11.84 3.94 5.23
C LEU A 130 -12.22 3.50 3.82
N LYS A 131 -11.87 4.27 2.80
CA LYS A 131 -12.14 3.90 1.41
C LYS A 131 -11.35 2.67 0.98
N ILE A 132 -10.09 2.56 1.39
CA ILE A 132 -9.27 1.37 1.10
C ILE A 132 -9.93 0.12 1.66
N PHE A 133 -10.37 0.16 2.91
CA PHE A 133 -10.97 -1.00 3.56
C PHE A 133 -12.35 -1.37 2.97
N LEU A 134 -12.99 -0.46 2.26
CA LEU A 134 -14.27 -0.72 1.59
C LEU A 134 -14.13 -1.34 0.19
N GLN A 135 -12.92 -1.46 -0.31
CA GLN A 135 -12.69 -2.06 -1.63
C GLN A 135 -12.82 -3.57 -1.65
#